data_11c672aba8be044bc2f7db727193ef38
#
_entry.id   11c672aba8be044bc2f7db727193ef38
#
_cell.length_a   1.000
_cell.length_b   1.000
_cell.length_c   1.000
_cell.angle_alpha   90.00
_cell.angle_beta   90.00
_cell.angle_gamma   90.00
#
_symmetry.space_group_name_H-M   'P 1'
#
loop_
_entity.id
_entity.type
_entity.pdbx_description
1 polymer ?
#
loop_
_entity_poly.entity_id
_entity_poly.type
_entity_poly.pdbx_seq_one_letter_code
_entity_poly.pdbx_strand_id
1 'polypeptide(L)'
;MEKIKSPHLEVREDWLNQLKEDPILPDLPIIDPHHHLWDVGFGKYYVEELLDDIKVSGHNIKSTVYIMSSSNTKIYSNEGTDEYKPLTEIEFATNEGKRSDLIPNNTVKVNAAIVGSLDLTFGNKLEPVIEKGLEISEGRLKGIRMLLASHPDTRISSGAVKSDLGLMLHPNFIDGAKCLQNANLSLDFWIYHTQLGEMEKVARALPNLNIILNHVGGPIHLGEYEGRQALTHREWRTAMMRLSRLPNINVKLGGLGMAVNGAKFHEEPSPPTSVQLSEAWKPWIYETINMFSINRCMFESNFPVDKGSCSYGSLWNAFKIISDDMSDEEKNKLFYKNAAKIYKIN
;
A
#
# COMPACT_ATOMS: atom_id res chain seq x y z
N MET A 1 -16.28 -8.79 26.09
CA MET A 1 -15.16 -8.19 25.32
C MET A 1 -15.72 -7.01 24.56
N GLU A 2 -15.30 -5.79 24.85
CA GLU A 2 -15.61 -4.65 24.00
C GLU A 2 -15.08 -4.92 22.60
N LYS A 3 -15.93 -4.75 21.58
CA LYS A 3 -15.50 -4.84 20.18
C LYS A 3 -14.45 -3.75 19.95
N ILE A 4 -13.24 -4.14 19.61
CA ILE A 4 -12.21 -3.20 19.19
C ILE A 4 -12.75 -2.48 17.94
N LYS A 5 -12.90 -1.15 18.05
CA LYS A 5 -13.38 -0.35 16.92
C LYS A 5 -12.33 -0.37 15.81
N SER A 6 -12.72 -0.79 14.62
CA SER A 6 -11.82 -0.76 13.47
C SER A 6 -11.31 0.67 13.22
N PRO A 7 -9.98 0.84 12.97
CA PRO A 7 -9.45 2.11 12.49
C PRO A 7 -9.74 2.32 11.00
N HIS A 8 -10.19 1.29 10.31
CA HIS A 8 -10.56 1.28 8.91
C HIS A 8 -12.08 1.29 8.76
N LEU A 9 -12.54 1.66 7.58
CA LEU A 9 -13.96 1.58 7.22
C LEU A 9 -14.46 0.14 7.34
N GLU A 10 -15.69 -0.02 7.83
CA GLU A 10 -16.31 -1.32 7.94
C GLU A 10 -16.56 -1.93 6.56
N VAL A 11 -16.14 -3.17 6.35
CA VAL A 11 -16.46 -3.95 5.16
C VAL A 11 -17.90 -4.46 5.28
N ARG A 12 -18.77 -4.03 4.38
CA ARG A 12 -20.19 -4.40 4.31
C ARG A 12 -20.46 -5.19 3.04
N GLU A 13 -20.33 -6.50 3.11
CA GLU A 13 -20.46 -7.37 1.93
C GLU A 13 -21.82 -7.23 1.22
N ASP A 14 -22.92 -7.12 1.98
CA ASP A 14 -24.27 -6.94 1.41
C ASP A 14 -24.40 -5.61 0.65
N TRP A 15 -23.70 -4.57 1.11
CA TRP A 15 -23.67 -3.29 0.43
C TRP A 15 -22.82 -3.37 -0.83
N LEU A 16 -21.61 -3.94 -0.77
CA LEU A 16 -20.72 -4.12 -1.92
C LEU A 16 -21.38 -4.95 -3.03
N ASN A 17 -22.14 -5.98 -2.66
CA ASN A 17 -22.84 -6.88 -3.59
C ASN A 17 -24.04 -6.26 -4.32
N GLN A 18 -24.47 -5.03 -3.95
CA GLN A 18 -25.51 -4.30 -4.68
C GLN A 18 -25.05 -3.86 -6.07
N LEU A 19 -23.75 -3.78 -6.31
CA LEU A 19 -23.18 -3.37 -7.60
C LEU A 19 -22.21 -4.44 -8.10
N LYS A 20 -22.46 -4.89 -9.35
CA LYS A 20 -21.53 -5.75 -10.09
C LYS A 20 -21.29 -5.11 -11.44
N GLU A 21 -20.03 -4.99 -11.80
CA GLU A 21 -19.60 -4.47 -13.09
C GLU A 21 -18.76 -5.52 -13.80
N ASP A 22 -18.95 -5.67 -15.11
CA ASP A 22 -18.07 -6.52 -15.92
C ASP A 22 -16.66 -5.91 -15.97
N PRO A 23 -15.61 -6.74 -15.98
CA PRO A 23 -14.24 -6.24 -16.01
C PRO A 23 -13.91 -5.55 -17.35
N ILE A 24 -13.45 -4.30 -17.29
CA ILE A 24 -12.89 -3.58 -18.43
C ILE A 24 -11.52 -4.18 -18.75
N LEU A 25 -11.18 -4.39 -20.03
CA LEU A 25 -9.90 -5.00 -20.47
C LEU A 25 -9.55 -6.24 -19.63
N PRO A 26 -10.36 -7.31 -19.66
CA PRO A 26 -10.20 -8.47 -18.79
C PRO A 26 -8.85 -9.18 -18.96
N ASP A 27 -8.24 -9.09 -20.15
CA ASP A 27 -6.96 -9.76 -20.45
C ASP A 27 -5.72 -8.97 -20.03
N LEU A 28 -5.87 -7.67 -19.67
CA LEU A 28 -4.73 -6.86 -19.24
C LEU A 28 -4.11 -7.44 -17.97
N PRO A 29 -2.82 -7.87 -18.00
CA PRO A 29 -2.19 -8.47 -16.83
C PRO A 29 -1.99 -7.43 -15.73
N ILE A 30 -2.21 -7.84 -14.48
CA ILE A 30 -2.08 -7.00 -13.30
C ILE A 30 -1.18 -7.69 -12.28
N ILE A 31 -0.24 -6.95 -11.72
CA ILE A 31 0.35 -7.22 -10.41
C ILE A 31 -0.27 -6.24 -9.44
N ASP A 32 -0.93 -6.74 -8.40
CA ASP A 32 -1.41 -5.91 -7.30
C ASP A 32 -0.26 -5.69 -6.29
N PRO A 33 0.39 -4.52 -6.28
CA PRO A 33 1.59 -4.30 -5.49
C PRO A 33 1.30 -3.87 -4.04
N HIS A 34 0.03 -3.99 -3.58
CA HIS A 34 -0.31 -3.58 -2.23
C HIS A 34 -1.63 -4.18 -1.74
N HIS A 35 -1.52 -5.24 -0.95
CA HIS A 35 -2.63 -5.75 -0.16
C HIS A 35 -2.13 -6.18 1.22
N HIS A 36 -3.08 -6.39 2.13
CA HIS A 36 -2.82 -6.88 3.49
C HIS A 36 -3.56 -8.19 3.72
N LEU A 37 -3.03 -9.00 4.64
CA LEU A 37 -3.71 -10.15 5.19
C LEU A 37 -3.73 -10.01 6.70
N TRP A 38 -4.86 -10.25 7.35
CA TRP A 38 -5.00 -10.13 8.80
C TRP A 38 -6.15 -10.97 9.38
N ASP A 39 -6.03 -11.26 10.68
CA ASP A 39 -7.13 -11.73 11.54
C ASP A 39 -7.12 -10.87 12.80
N VAL A 40 -7.89 -9.82 12.77
CA VAL A 40 -7.98 -8.81 13.83
C VAL A 40 -9.39 -8.77 14.38
N GLY A 41 -9.57 -8.17 15.56
CA GLY A 41 -10.85 -8.20 16.27
C GLY A 41 -12.06 -7.61 15.53
N PHE A 42 -11.86 -6.97 14.39
CA PHE A 42 -12.89 -6.40 13.53
C PHE A 42 -13.06 -7.13 12.18
N GLY A 43 -12.24 -8.14 11.87
CA GLY A 43 -12.40 -8.92 10.64
C GLY A 43 -11.23 -9.85 10.35
N LYS A 44 -11.49 -10.82 9.50
CA LYS A 44 -10.52 -11.76 8.94
C LYS A 44 -10.43 -11.52 7.44
N TYR A 45 -9.20 -11.45 6.91
CA TYR A 45 -8.92 -11.38 5.48
C TYR A 45 -7.60 -12.09 5.22
N TYR A 46 -7.68 -13.32 4.74
CA TYR A 46 -6.56 -14.17 4.40
C TYR A 46 -6.50 -14.44 2.90
N VAL A 47 -5.73 -15.43 2.52
CA VAL A 47 -5.53 -15.77 1.10
C VAL A 47 -6.83 -16.19 0.41
N GLU A 48 -7.75 -16.85 1.13
CA GLU A 48 -9.04 -17.26 0.57
C GLU A 48 -9.91 -16.05 0.22
N GLU A 49 -10.07 -15.12 1.17
CA GLU A 49 -10.89 -13.92 0.97
C GLU A 49 -10.29 -13.05 -0.16
N LEU A 50 -8.96 -12.92 -0.25
CA LEU A 50 -8.30 -12.22 -1.34
C LEU A 50 -8.55 -12.91 -2.69
N LEU A 51 -8.40 -14.22 -2.77
CA LEU A 51 -8.63 -14.97 -3.99
C LEU A 51 -10.09 -14.94 -4.43
N ASP A 52 -11.02 -14.90 -3.49
CA ASP A 52 -12.45 -14.73 -3.78
C ASP A 52 -12.72 -13.34 -4.39
N ASP A 53 -12.17 -12.27 -3.82
CA ASP A 53 -12.27 -10.92 -4.38
C ASP A 53 -11.67 -10.84 -5.79
N ILE A 54 -10.49 -11.42 -6.00
CA ILE A 54 -9.84 -11.50 -7.32
C ILE A 54 -10.73 -12.26 -8.32
N LYS A 55 -11.23 -13.43 -7.95
CA LYS A 55 -12.06 -14.27 -8.80
C LYS A 55 -13.36 -13.59 -9.18
N VAL A 56 -14.04 -12.99 -8.20
CA VAL A 56 -15.33 -12.29 -8.43
C VAL A 56 -15.12 -11.08 -9.33
N SER A 57 -13.99 -10.41 -9.24
CA SER A 57 -13.66 -9.22 -10.04
C SER A 57 -13.50 -9.51 -11.54
N GLY A 58 -13.15 -10.75 -11.91
CA GLY A 58 -12.88 -11.15 -13.29
C GLY A 58 -11.63 -10.51 -13.92
N HIS A 59 -10.81 -9.79 -13.17
CA HIS A 59 -9.56 -9.19 -13.65
C HIS A 59 -8.41 -10.19 -13.69
N ASN A 60 -7.46 -9.98 -14.61
CA ASN A 60 -6.32 -10.86 -14.84
C ASN A 60 -5.16 -10.58 -13.86
N ILE A 61 -5.40 -10.82 -12.58
CA ILE A 61 -4.36 -10.69 -11.55
C ILE A 61 -3.37 -11.84 -11.68
N LYS A 62 -2.11 -11.55 -11.94
CA LYS A 62 -1.03 -12.54 -12.08
C LYS A 62 -0.33 -12.81 -10.76
N SER A 63 -0.06 -11.76 -10.01
CA SER A 63 0.59 -11.86 -8.70
C SER A 63 0.25 -10.70 -7.80
N THR A 64 0.57 -10.85 -6.51
CA THR A 64 0.34 -9.81 -5.52
C THR A 64 1.58 -9.58 -4.67
N VAL A 65 1.66 -8.38 -4.06
CA VAL A 65 2.67 -8.02 -3.07
C VAL A 65 2.00 -7.82 -1.72
N TYR A 66 2.38 -8.64 -0.76
CA TYR A 66 1.96 -8.45 0.64
C TYR A 66 2.66 -7.24 1.24
N ILE A 67 1.89 -6.38 1.88
CA ILE A 67 2.40 -5.27 2.67
C ILE A 67 2.07 -5.49 4.14
N MET A 68 3.06 -5.29 5.02
CA MET A 68 2.90 -5.42 6.45
C MET A 68 1.66 -4.68 6.96
N SER A 69 0.93 -5.27 7.89
CA SER A 69 -0.28 -4.68 8.47
C SER A 69 -0.07 -4.12 9.87
N SER A 70 0.89 -4.65 10.63
CA SER A 70 1.16 -4.37 12.05
C SER A 70 -0.07 -4.49 12.99
N SER A 71 -1.23 -4.70 12.40
CA SER A 71 -2.51 -4.83 13.14
C SER A 71 -2.73 -6.24 13.63
N ASN A 72 -1.91 -7.19 13.20
CA ASN A 72 -2.12 -8.59 13.46
C ASN A 72 -1.37 -9.02 14.73
N THR A 73 -1.86 -8.55 15.88
CA THR A 73 -1.29 -8.86 17.20
C THR A 73 -1.23 -10.37 17.50
N LYS A 74 -2.00 -11.19 16.77
CA LYS A 74 -1.96 -12.65 16.92
C LYS A 74 -0.74 -13.29 16.21
N ILE A 75 -0.14 -12.58 15.26
CA ILE A 75 1.01 -13.06 14.48
C ILE A 75 2.33 -12.72 15.17
N TYR A 76 2.38 -11.61 15.92
CA TYR A 76 3.62 -11.20 16.57
C TYR A 76 3.92 -12.11 17.78
N SER A 77 5.07 -12.77 17.73
CA SER A 77 5.62 -13.48 18.89
C SER A 77 5.98 -12.50 20.01
N ASN A 78 5.71 -12.90 21.24
CA ASN A 78 6.25 -12.20 22.41
C ASN A 78 7.66 -12.67 22.77
N GLU A 79 8.22 -13.61 22.02
CA GLU A 79 9.56 -14.15 22.21
C GLU A 79 10.60 -13.36 21.42
N GLY A 80 11.81 -13.28 21.94
CA GLY A 80 12.93 -12.58 21.35
C GLY A 80 12.99 -11.09 21.71
N THR A 81 14.02 -10.43 21.16
CA THR A 81 14.21 -8.98 21.31
C THR A 81 13.29 -8.21 20.33
N ASP A 82 13.01 -6.95 20.64
CA ASP A 82 11.99 -6.16 19.92
C ASP A 82 12.28 -6.04 18.41
N GLU A 83 13.55 -5.98 18.02
CA GLU A 83 13.95 -5.90 16.62
C GLU A 83 13.62 -7.17 15.79
N TYR A 84 13.52 -8.34 16.42
CA TYR A 84 13.21 -9.62 15.75
C TYR A 84 11.73 -9.96 15.72
N LYS A 85 10.91 -9.38 16.59
CA LYS A 85 9.46 -9.69 16.66
C LYS A 85 8.74 -9.54 15.31
N PRO A 86 9.04 -8.54 14.47
CA PRO A 86 8.35 -8.40 13.18
C PRO A 86 8.62 -9.53 12.18
N LEU A 87 9.66 -10.34 12.38
CA LEU A 87 9.97 -11.47 11.49
C LEU A 87 8.85 -12.51 11.43
N THR A 88 8.06 -12.64 12.48
CA THR A 88 6.90 -13.56 12.51
C THR A 88 5.83 -13.16 11.49
N GLU A 89 5.69 -11.87 11.19
CA GLU A 89 4.79 -11.41 10.13
C GLU A 89 5.34 -11.74 8.73
N ILE A 90 6.65 -11.68 8.53
CA ILE A 90 7.29 -12.10 7.28
C ILE A 90 7.11 -13.60 7.06
N GLU A 91 7.29 -14.41 8.13
CA GLU A 91 7.05 -15.86 8.09
C GLU A 91 5.58 -16.18 7.78
N PHE A 92 4.64 -15.49 8.44
CA PHE A 92 3.22 -15.62 8.15
C PHE A 92 2.91 -15.33 6.68
N ALA A 93 3.36 -14.19 6.16
CA ALA A 93 3.11 -13.81 4.77
C ALA A 93 3.73 -14.82 3.78
N THR A 94 4.90 -15.38 4.11
CA THR A 94 5.55 -16.44 3.33
C THR A 94 4.70 -17.70 3.30
N ASN A 95 4.19 -18.12 4.47
CA ASN A 95 3.36 -19.32 4.60
C ASN A 95 2.01 -19.16 3.90
N GLU A 96 1.37 -17.99 3.99
CA GLU A 96 0.15 -17.69 3.24
C GLU A 96 0.36 -17.73 1.72
N GLY A 97 1.48 -17.21 1.24
CA GLY A 97 1.85 -17.33 -0.18
C GLY A 97 2.01 -18.79 -0.63
N LYS A 98 2.72 -19.62 0.16
CA LYS A 98 2.84 -21.06 -0.11
C LYS A 98 1.49 -21.78 -0.06
N ARG A 99 0.65 -21.42 0.93
CA ARG A 99 -0.68 -21.98 1.07
C ARG A 99 -1.55 -21.70 -0.15
N SER A 100 -1.44 -20.50 -0.72
CA SER A 100 -2.15 -20.15 -1.95
C SER A 100 -1.78 -21.03 -3.15
N ASP A 101 -0.50 -21.43 -3.23
CA ASP A 101 -0.02 -22.30 -4.31
C ASP A 101 -0.65 -23.72 -4.26
N LEU A 102 -1.21 -24.11 -3.10
CA LEU A 102 -1.87 -25.41 -2.89
C LEU A 102 -3.39 -25.35 -3.13
N ILE A 103 -3.98 -24.17 -3.34
CA ILE A 103 -5.41 -24.02 -3.58
C ILE A 103 -5.72 -24.51 -5.01
N PRO A 104 -6.66 -25.47 -5.18
CA PRO A 104 -7.00 -26.02 -6.49
C PRO A 104 -7.44 -24.92 -7.47
N ASN A 105 -6.93 -24.99 -8.70
CA ASN A 105 -7.19 -24.04 -9.79
C ASN A 105 -6.78 -22.58 -9.54
N ASN A 106 -6.02 -22.30 -8.47
CA ASN A 106 -5.42 -20.99 -8.31
C ASN A 106 -4.31 -20.78 -9.33
N THR A 107 -4.36 -19.66 -10.05
CA THR A 107 -3.34 -19.23 -11.02
C THR A 107 -2.61 -17.96 -10.59
N VAL A 108 -3.01 -17.39 -9.45
CA VAL A 108 -2.44 -16.15 -8.91
C VAL A 108 -1.27 -16.47 -7.99
N LYS A 109 -0.13 -15.84 -8.20
CA LYS A 109 1.01 -15.90 -7.29
C LYS A 109 0.81 -14.93 -6.13
N VAL A 110 0.07 -15.35 -5.09
CA VAL A 110 -0.17 -14.53 -3.90
C VAL A 110 1.13 -14.37 -3.12
N ASN A 111 1.37 -13.15 -2.61
CA ASN A 111 2.59 -12.81 -1.88
C ASN A 111 3.87 -13.18 -2.65
N ALA A 112 3.87 -12.97 -3.99
CA ALA A 112 5.04 -13.17 -4.83
C ALA A 112 6.23 -12.32 -4.34
N ALA A 113 5.93 -11.18 -3.74
CA ALA A 113 6.85 -10.37 -2.98
C ALA A 113 6.23 -9.96 -1.63
N ILE A 114 7.08 -9.68 -0.66
CA ILE A 114 6.70 -9.26 0.69
C ILE A 114 7.43 -7.96 1.02
N VAL A 115 6.68 -6.98 1.50
CA VAL A 115 7.18 -5.80 2.17
C VAL A 115 6.86 -5.96 3.66
N GLY A 116 7.87 -6.38 4.42
CA GLY A 116 7.75 -6.67 5.84
C GLY A 116 7.81 -5.42 6.72
N SER A 117 7.73 -5.61 8.05
CA SER A 117 7.87 -4.55 9.04
C SER A 117 9.24 -4.60 9.70
N LEU A 118 9.90 -3.45 9.85
CA LEU A 118 11.03 -3.26 10.76
C LEU A 118 11.01 -1.83 11.29
N ASP A 119 11.44 -1.65 12.53
CA ASP A 119 11.65 -0.33 13.13
C ASP A 119 13.06 0.18 12.77
N LEU A 120 13.14 1.12 11.84
CA LEU A 120 14.41 1.65 11.35
C LEU A 120 15.19 2.44 12.40
N THR A 121 14.58 2.80 13.54
CA THR A 121 15.26 3.48 14.62
C THR A 121 16.25 2.59 15.37
N PHE A 122 16.21 1.27 15.16
CA PHE A 122 17.26 0.35 15.64
C PHE A 122 18.60 0.50 14.90
N GLY A 123 18.64 1.23 13.77
CA GLY A 123 19.86 1.51 13.04
C GLY A 123 20.58 0.26 12.56
N ASN A 124 21.90 0.20 12.72
CA ASN A 124 22.74 -0.91 12.24
C ASN A 124 22.46 -2.26 12.93
N LYS A 125 21.71 -2.31 14.03
CA LYS A 125 21.26 -3.57 14.62
C LYS A 125 20.33 -4.36 13.71
N LEU A 126 19.81 -3.74 12.65
CA LEU A 126 18.93 -4.39 11.69
C LEU A 126 19.65 -5.29 10.68
N GLU A 127 20.96 -5.20 10.50
CA GLU A 127 21.68 -6.04 9.54
C GLU A 127 21.41 -7.54 9.75
N PRO A 128 21.64 -8.14 10.94
CA PRO A 128 21.35 -9.56 11.16
C PRO A 128 19.85 -9.89 11.13
N VAL A 129 18.98 -8.94 11.47
CA VAL A 129 17.52 -9.12 11.38
C VAL A 129 17.06 -9.23 9.92
N ILE A 130 17.61 -8.38 9.06
CA ILE A 130 17.34 -8.40 7.61
C ILE A 130 17.84 -9.72 6.99
N GLU A 131 19.05 -10.16 7.33
CA GLU A 131 19.58 -11.45 6.88
C GLU A 131 18.64 -12.60 7.24
N LYS A 132 18.16 -12.62 8.49
CA LYS A 132 17.19 -13.62 8.94
C LYS A 132 15.86 -13.51 8.22
N GLY A 133 15.37 -12.28 7.98
CA GLY A 133 14.15 -12.04 7.20
C GLY A 133 14.26 -12.54 5.75
N LEU A 134 15.42 -12.37 5.11
CA LEU A 134 15.69 -12.90 3.77
C LEU A 134 15.70 -14.43 3.76
N GLU A 135 16.26 -15.06 4.79
CA GLU A 135 16.26 -16.53 4.93
C GLU A 135 14.83 -17.07 5.06
N ILE A 136 14.05 -16.59 6.03
CA ILE A 136 12.72 -17.14 6.34
C ILE A 136 11.69 -16.85 5.24
N SER A 137 11.88 -15.76 4.47
CA SER A 137 10.99 -15.40 3.37
C SER A 137 11.23 -16.22 2.11
N GLU A 138 12.29 -17.04 2.05
CA GLU A 138 12.67 -17.84 0.88
C GLU A 138 12.76 -17.00 -0.40
N GLY A 139 13.33 -15.80 -0.25
CA GLY A 139 13.52 -14.84 -1.34
C GLY A 139 12.29 -14.01 -1.68
N ARG A 140 11.17 -14.11 -0.96
CA ARG A 140 9.98 -13.27 -1.17
C ARG A 140 10.12 -11.88 -0.55
N LEU A 141 10.95 -11.65 0.47
CA LEU A 141 11.20 -10.33 1.05
C LEU A 141 11.88 -9.42 0.02
N LYS A 142 11.21 -8.32 -0.34
CA LYS A 142 11.68 -7.35 -1.33
C LYS A 142 11.75 -5.93 -0.81
N GLY A 143 11.12 -5.68 0.33
CA GLY A 143 11.10 -4.36 0.94
C GLY A 143 10.69 -4.39 2.40
N ILE A 144 10.81 -3.23 3.01
CA ILE A 144 10.39 -2.97 4.38
C ILE A 144 9.48 -1.74 4.37
N ARG A 145 8.47 -1.74 5.23
CA ARG A 145 7.65 -0.58 5.56
C ARG A 145 7.64 -0.39 7.07
N MET A 146 7.81 0.84 7.50
CA MET A 146 7.59 1.24 8.88
C MET A 146 6.29 2.07 8.97
N LEU A 147 5.54 1.94 10.05
CA LEU A 147 4.39 2.82 10.31
C LEU A 147 4.90 4.22 10.64
N LEU A 148 4.61 5.18 9.79
CA LEU A 148 5.15 6.54 9.87
C LEU A 148 4.07 7.61 9.76
N ALA A 149 2.86 7.25 9.26
CA ALA A 149 1.77 8.21 9.11
C ALA A 149 1.35 8.77 10.47
N SER A 150 1.64 10.05 10.68
CA SER A 150 1.37 10.76 11.93
C SER A 150 1.00 12.21 11.68
N HIS A 151 0.13 12.76 12.54
CA HIS A 151 -0.29 14.15 12.48
C HIS A 151 -0.59 14.67 13.90
N PRO A 152 -0.28 15.95 14.22
CA PRO A 152 -0.59 16.55 15.54
C PRO A 152 -2.10 16.58 15.84
N ASP A 153 -2.93 16.82 14.83
CA ASP A 153 -4.39 16.74 14.96
C ASP A 153 -4.83 15.26 15.09
N THR A 154 -5.23 14.87 16.27
CA THR A 154 -5.62 13.48 16.59
C THR A 154 -6.88 12.98 15.88
N ARG A 155 -7.63 13.86 15.20
CA ARG A 155 -8.75 13.49 14.33
C ARG A 155 -8.27 12.88 13.01
N ILE A 156 -7.00 13.12 12.65
CA ILE A 156 -6.35 12.55 11.47
C ILE A 156 -5.68 11.26 11.88
N SER A 157 -6.30 10.14 11.51
CA SER A 157 -5.77 8.81 11.76
C SER A 157 -6.18 7.87 10.62
N SER A 158 -5.28 7.01 10.21
CA SER A 158 -5.51 6.00 9.15
C SER A 158 -5.08 4.60 9.57
N GLY A 159 -4.85 4.36 10.84
CA GLY A 159 -4.40 3.06 11.32
C GLY A 159 -4.71 2.78 12.78
N ALA A 160 -4.63 1.49 13.16
CA ALA A 160 -4.85 1.03 14.54
C ALA A 160 -3.74 1.49 15.49
N VAL A 161 -2.54 1.73 14.97
CA VAL A 161 -1.36 2.11 15.74
C VAL A 161 -1.00 3.56 15.40
N LYS A 162 -0.89 4.39 16.42
CA LYS A 162 -0.38 5.76 16.26
C LYS A 162 1.14 5.71 16.17
N SER A 163 1.68 6.36 15.14
CA SER A 163 3.11 6.61 15.03
C SER A 163 3.51 7.90 15.74
N ASP A 164 4.68 7.91 16.32
CA ASP A 164 5.26 9.14 16.88
C ASP A 164 5.60 10.13 15.75
N LEU A 165 5.48 11.41 16.08
CA LEU A 165 5.87 12.47 15.15
C LEU A 165 7.40 12.48 14.95
N GLY A 166 7.82 12.69 13.70
CA GLY A 166 9.23 12.92 13.39
C GLY A 166 10.12 11.67 13.44
N LEU A 167 9.55 10.45 13.39
CA LEU A 167 10.34 9.20 13.37
C LEU A 167 11.36 9.17 12.23
N MET A 168 11.04 9.72 11.06
CA MET A 168 12.00 9.83 9.94
C MET A 168 13.19 10.76 10.24
N LEU A 169 13.08 11.59 11.27
CA LEU A 169 14.16 12.49 11.76
C LEU A 169 14.94 11.89 12.93
N HIS A 170 14.58 10.67 13.37
CA HIS A 170 15.34 9.98 14.43
C HIS A 170 16.78 9.74 13.98
N PRO A 171 17.79 9.98 14.83
CA PRO A 171 19.20 9.88 14.44
C PRO A 171 19.60 8.58 13.76
N ASN A 172 19.06 7.44 14.23
CA ASN A 172 19.38 6.12 13.69
C ASN A 172 18.55 5.73 12.45
N PHE A 173 17.52 6.50 12.07
CA PHE A 173 16.61 6.13 10.97
C PHE A 173 17.38 5.95 9.65
N ILE A 174 18.29 6.85 9.34
CA ILE A 174 19.11 6.79 8.12
C ILE A 174 20.03 5.56 8.13
N ASP A 175 20.61 5.21 9.28
CA ASP A 175 21.45 4.02 9.39
C ASP A 175 20.62 2.74 9.18
N GLY A 176 19.41 2.66 9.76
CA GLY A 176 18.49 1.55 9.52
C GLY A 176 18.05 1.46 8.05
N ALA A 177 17.73 2.60 7.43
CA ALA A 177 17.39 2.63 6.00
C ALA A 177 18.59 2.28 5.09
N LYS A 178 19.81 2.59 5.53
CA LYS A 178 21.04 2.18 4.82
C LYS A 178 21.26 0.66 4.83
N CYS A 179 20.86 -0.02 5.92
CA CYS A 179 20.87 -1.49 5.95
C CYS A 179 19.98 -2.07 4.84
N LEU A 180 18.80 -1.47 4.59
CA LEU A 180 17.93 -1.88 3.47
C LEU A 180 18.59 -1.66 2.11
N GLN A 181 19.23 -0.50 1.92
CA GLN A 181 19.98 -0.22 0.68
C GLN A 181 21.08 -1.27 0.44
N ASN A 182 21.84 -1.62 1.47
CA ASN A 182 22.90 -2.62 1.39
C ASN A 182 22.36 -4.02 1.06
N ALA A 183 21.19 -4.37 1.60
CA ALA A 183 20.48 -5.61 1.33
C ALA A 183 19.69 -5.60 0.00
N ASN A 184 19.73 -4.49 -0.77
CA ASN A 184 18.98 -4.33 -2.01
C ASN A 184 17.46 -4.53 -1.83
N LEU A 185 16.93 -4.06 -0.69
CA LEU A 185 15.50 -4.00 -0.37
C LEU A 185 14.94 -2.60 -0.61
N SER A 186 13.64 -2.50 -0.94
CA SER A 186 12.95 -1.21 -1.01
C SER A 186 12.55 -0.71 0.38
N LEU A 187 12.29 0.59 0.46
CA LEU A 187 11.65 1.22 1.60
C LEU A 187 10.32 1.84 1.16
N ASP A 188 9.22 1.23 1.62
CA ASP A 188 7.87 1.72 1.35
C ASP A 188 7.46 2.72 2.44
N PHE A 189 6.92 3.88 2.02
CA PHE A 189 6.44 4.94 2.90
C PHE A 189 4.91 5.06 2.81
N TRP A 190 4.21 4.77 3.92
CA TRP A 190 2.88 5.28 4.16
C TRP A 190 2.97 6.45 5.12
N ILE A 191 2.77 7.65 4.60
CA ILE A 191 2.86 8.94 5.30
C ILE A 191 1.81 9.90 4.76
N TYR A 192 1.49 10.92 5.53
CA TYR A 192 0.63 12.00 5.07
C TYR A 192 1.39 13.04 4.25
N HIS A 193 0.68 13.80 3.41
CA HIS A 193 1.29 14.83 2.57
C HIS A 193 2.09 15.87 3.37
N THR A 194 1.73 16.11 4.62
CA THR A 194 2.45 17.01 5.54
C THR A 194 3.84 16.51 5.92
N GLN A 195 4.11 15.21 5.77
CA GLN A 195 5.38 14.55 6.11
C GLN A 195 6.30 14.34 4.88
N LEU A 196 5.86 14.69 3.68
CA LEU A 196 6.64 14.47 2.44
C LEU A 196 8.00 15.19 2.47
N GLY A 197 8.13 16.30 3.21
CA GLY A 197 9.40 16.99 3.40
C GLY A 197 10.41 16.22 4.25
N GLU A 198 9.96 15.36 5.18
CA GLU A 198 10.84 14.47 5.95
C GLU A 198 11.34 13.34 5.06
N MET A 199 10.44 12.71 4.28
CA MET A 199 10.80 11.69 3.29
C MET A 199 11.80 12.22 2.24
N GLU A 200 11.68 13.50 1.81
CA GLU A 200 12.64 14.13 0.91
C GLU A 200 14.07 14.10 1.48
N LYS A 201 14.22 14.35 2.78
CA LYS A 201 15.53 14.29 3.45
C LYS A 201 16.12 12.89 3.42
N VAL A 202 15.31 11.86 3.68
CA VAL A 202 15.72 10.45 3.61
C VAL A 202 16.15 10.08 2.18
N ALA A 203 15.34 10.44 1.18
CA ALA A 203 15.62 10.13 -0.22
C ALA A 203 16.90 10.79 -0.73
N ARG A 204 17.20 12.01 -0.29
CA ARG A 204 18.46 12.72 -0.62
C ARG A 204 19.67 12.12 0.09
N ALA A 205 19.52 11.68 1.33
CA ALA A 205 20.59 11.05 2.10
C ALA A 205 20.98 9.67 1.54
N LEU A 206 20.03 8.95 0.92
CA LEU A 206 20.19 7.58 0.40
C LEU A 206 19.77 7.50 -1.08
N PRO A 207 20.53 8.10 -2.01
CA PRO A 207 20.13 8.21 -3.42
C PRO A 207 20.07 6.86 -4.17
N ASN A 208 20.68 5.81 -3.63
CA ASN A 208 20.66 4.45 -4.19
C ASN A 208 19.57 3.56 -3.54
N LEU A 209 18.89 4.02 -2.51
CA LEU A 209 17.76 3.30 -1.92
C LEU A 209 16.53 3.42 -2.83
N ASN A 210 15.94 2.28 -3.18
CA ASN A 210 14.67 2.28 -3.90
C ASN A 210 13.52 2.61 -2.92
N ILE A 211 12.93 3.77 -3.08
CA ILE A 211 11.87 4.30 -2.21
C ILE A 211 10.53 4.23 -2.93
N ILE A 212 9.50 3.75 -2.21
CA ILE A 212 8.15 3.59 -2.73
C ILE A 212 7.20 4.44 -1.88
N LEU A 213 6.66 5.51 -2.46
CA LEU A 213 5.64 6.34 -1.81
C LEU A 213 4.27 5.69 -2.05
N ASN A 214 3.60 5.28 -0.96
CA ASN A 214 2.29 4.66 -1.03
C ASN A 214 1.18 5.72 -1.18
N HIS A 215 0.06 5.33 -1.80
CA HIS A 215 -1.22 6.03 -1.74
C HIS A 215 -1.13 7.50 -2.18
N VAL A 216 -0.51 7.73 -3.35
CA VAL A 216 -0.30 9.06 -3.95
C VAL A 216 0.24 10.11 -2.95
N GLY A 217 0.96 9.67 -1.91
CA GLY A 217 1.53 10.59 -0.92
C GLY A 217 0.55 11.11 0.13
N GLY A 218 -0.54 10.40 0.38
CA GLY A 218 -1.43 10.58 1.53
C GLY A 218 -2.08 11.96 1.68
N PRO A 219 -2.84 12.46 0.69
CA PRO A 219 -3.56 13.73 0.84
C PRO A 219 -4.61 13.64 1.96
N ILE A 220 -4.60 14.59 2.89
CA ILE A 220 -5.50 14.62 4.04
C ILE A 220 -6.73 15.47 3.73
N HIS A 221 -7.94 14.96 4.07
CA HIS A 221 -9.19 15.68 3.99
C HIS A 221 -10.02 15.59 5.28
N LEU A 222 -9.37 15.24 6.39
CA LEU A 222 -9.96 15.18 7.73
C LEU A 222 -9.38 16.25 8.65
N GLY A 223 -9.99 16.43 9.80
CA GLY A 223 -9.48 17.30 10.84
C GLY A 223 -9.42 18.77 10.41
N GLU A 224 -8.25 19.38 10.49
CA GLU A 224 -8.03 20.77 10.06
C GLU A 224 -8.09 20.96 8.54
N TYR A 225 -8.02 19.87 7.75
CA TYR A 225 -8.11 19.89 6.28
C TYR A 225 -9.53 19.64 5.77
N GLU A 226 -10.50 19.36 6.65
CA GLU A 226 -11.89 19.14 6.23
C GLU A 226 -12.46 20.42 5.60
N GLY A 227 -13.03 20.27 4.39
CA GLY A 227 -13.55 21.40 3.60
C GLY A 227 -12.47 22.31 2.98
N ARG A 228 -11.18 21.97 3.10
CA ARG A 228 -10.06 22.77 2.57
C ARG A 228 -9.31 22.09 1.43
N GLN A 229 -10.01 21.47 0.50
CA GLN A 229 -9.42 20.70 -0.61
C GLN A 229 -8.33 21.48 -1.39
N ALA A 230 -8.56 22.77 -1.62
CA ALA A 230 -7.57 23.62 -2.30
C ALA A 230 -6.26 23.80 -1.52
N LEU A 231 -6.34 23.81 -0.18
CA LEU A 231 -5.16 23.85 0.69
C LEU A 231 -4.38 22.55 0.61
N THR A 232 -5.07 21.42 0.84
CA THR A 232 -4.48 20.08 0.72
C THR A 232 -3.80 19.89 -0.63
N HIS A 233 -4.50 20.19 -1.71
CA HIS A 233 -3.97 20.03 -3.06
C HIS A 233 -2.71 20.88 -3.29
N ARG A 234 -2.72 22.16 -2.87
CA ARG A 234 -1.55 23.05 -3.02
C ARG A 234 -0.34 22.53 -2.27
N GLU A 235 -0.50 22.11 -1.01
CA GLU A 235 0.59 21.62 -0.17
C GLU A 235 1.13 20.29 -0.69
N TRP A 236 0.24 19.34 -0.97
CA TRP A 236 0.56 18.05 -1.56
C TRP A 236 1.32 18.22 -2.88
N ARG A 237 0.76 19.00 -3.81
CA ARG A 237 1.36 19.24 -5.14
C ARG A 237 2.76 19.83 -5.04
N THR A 238 2.94 20.81 -4.16
CA THR A 238 4.25 21.45 -3.94
C THR A 238 5.29 20.45 -3.45
N ALA A 239 4.92 19.57 -2.52
CA ALA A 239 5.81 18.56 -1.99
C ALA A 239 6.11 17.46 -3.03
N MET A 240 5.07 16.96 -3.74
CA MET A 240 5.22 15.95 -4.80
C MET A 240 6.13 16.42 -5.94
N MET A 241 6.03 17.69 -6.35
CA MET A 241 6.94 18.28 -7.34
C MET A 241 8.40 18.27 -6.91
N ARG A 242 8.71 18.44 -5.62
CA ARG A 242 10.09 18.31 -5.12
C ARG A 242 10.56 16.87 -5.15
N LEU A 243 9.72 15.94 -4.67
CA LEU A 243 10.03 14.51 -4.64
C LEU A 243 10.21 13.95 -6.05
N SER A 244 9.44 14.39 -7.04
CA SER A 244 9.53 13.88 -8.40
C SER A 244 10.89 14.11 -9.08
N ARG A 245 11.67 15.07 -8.59
CA ARG A 245 13.05 15.35 -9.05
C ARG A 245 14.08 14.32 -8.53
N LEU A 246 13.69 13.48 -7.58
CA LEU A 246 14.53 12.44 -7.02
C LEU A 246 14.29 11.12 -7.75
N PRO A 247 15.29 10.57 -8.48
CA PRO A 247 15.09 9.42 -9.37
C PRO A 247 14.85 8.10 -8.62
N ASN A 248 15.18 8.06 -7.35
CA ASN A 248 15.05 6.89 -6.48
C ASN A 248 13.65 6.73 -5.86
N ILE A 249 12.68 7.60 -6.21
CA ILE A 249 11.30 7.54 -5.69
C ILE A 249 10.36 7.02 -6.76
N ASN A 250 9.59 6.00 -6.42
CA ASN A 250 8.45 5.47 -7.16
C ASN A 250 7.15 5.70 -6.38
N VAL A 251 6.00 5.70 -7.04
CA VAL A 251 4.73 6.02 -6.39
C VAL A 251 3.68 4.96 -6.71
N LYS A 252 2.94 4.54 -5.70
CA LYS A 252 1.74 3.72 -5.84
C LYS A 252 0.51 4.60 -5.99
N LEU A 253 -0.29 4.28 -6.99
CA LEU A 253 -1.48 5.00 -7.40
C LEU A 253 -2.72 4.25 -6.90
N GLY A 254 -3.09 4.48 -5.66
CA GLY A 254 -4.23 3.84 -5.00
C GLY A 254 -4.40 4.33 -3.57
N GLY A 255 -5.07 3.52 -2.73
CA GLY A 255 -5.34 3.87 -1.34
C GLY A 255 -6.30 5.05 -1.18
N LEU A 256 -6.95 5.48 -2.26
CA LEU A 256 -7.82 6.67 -2.28
C LEU A 256 -9.22 6.39 -1.72
N GLY A 257 -9.54 5.13 -1.42
CA GLY A 257 -10.78 4.73 -0.73
C GLY A 257 -10.75 4.95 0.78
N MET A 258 -9.59 5.24 1.37
CA MET A 258 -9.49 5.48 2.82
C MET A 258 -10.22 6.76 3.23
N ALA A 259 -10.85 6.75 4.42
CA ALA A 259 -11.56 7.90 4.98
C ALA A 259 -10.70 9.18 5.05
N VAL A 260 -9.40 9.04 5.31
CA VAL A 260 -8.46 10.17 5.39
C VAL A 260 -8.37 10.96 4.10
N ASN A 261 -8.64 10.33 2.96
CA ASN A 261 -8.62 10.97 1.64
C ASN A 261 -9.94 11.69 1.27
N GLY A 262 -10.93 11.66 2.17
CA GLY A 262 -12.15 12.48 2.11
C GLY A 262 -13.25 11.99 1.17
N ALA A 263 -13.04 10.90 0.44
CA ALA A 263 -14.11 10.26 -0.33
C ALA A 263 -15.06 9.54 0.63
N LYS A 264 -16.32 10.01 0.69
CA LYS A 264 -17.33 9.49 1.62
C LYS A 264 -18.24 8.44 0.97
N PHE A 265 -17.72 7.65 0.05
CA PHE A 265 -18.50 6.62 -0.66
C PHE A 265 -19.19 5.63 0.28
N HIS A 266 -18.54 5.32 1.41
CA HIS A 266 -19.09 4.43 2.43
C HIS A 266 -20.34 4.97 3.15
N GLU A 267 -20.64 6.27 3.02
CA GLU A 267 -21.85 6.92 3.58
C GLU A 267 -23.03 6.84 2.61
N GLU A 268 -22.80 6.46 1.34
CA GLU A 268 -23.83 6.39 0.31
C GLU A 268 -24.70 5.13 0.45
N PRO A 269 -25.96 5.17 -0.02
CA PRO A 269 -26.89 4.03 0.05
C PRO A 269 -26.40 2.80 -0.74
N SER A 270 -25.65 3.01 -1.82
CA SER A 270 -25.08 1.98 -2.68
C SER A 270 -23.59 2.23 -2.91
N PRO A 271 -22.80 1.18 -3.23
CA PRO A 271 -21.39 1.34 -3.52
C PRO A 271 -21.16 2.18 -4.78
N PRO A 272 -20.03 2.89 -4.86
CA PRO A 272 -19.71 3.71 -6.04
C PRO A 272 -19.46 2.84 -7.27
N THR A 273 -19.90 3.33 -8.42
CA THR A 273 -19.50 2.78 -9.72
C THR A 273 -18.03 3.08 -10.01
N SER A 274 -17.42 2.30 -10.90
CA SER A 274 -16.05 2.56 -11.37
C SER A 274 -15.91 3.94 -12.02
N VAL A 275 -16.96 4.46 -12.63
CA VAL A 275 -17.00 5.83 -13.19
C VAL A 275 -16.88 6.86 -12.08
N GLN A 276 -17.70 6.75 -11.02
CA GLN A 276 -17.64 7.66 -9.87
C GLN A 276 -16.27 7.64 -9.16
N LEU A 277 -15.70 6.44 -9.00
CA LEU A 277 -14.34 6.29 -8.45
C LEU A 277 -13.30 6.96 -9.36
N SER A 278 -13.41 6.75 -10.68
CA SER A 278 -12.47 7.33 -11.65
C SER A 278 -12.52 8.85 -11.64
N GLU A 279 -13.70 9.45 -11.58
CA GLU A 279 -13.88 10.91 -11.52
C GLU A 279 -13.24 11.50 -10.26
N ALA A 280 -13.43 10.84 -9.10
CA ALA A 280 -12.87 11.30 -7.84
C ALA A 280 -11.33 11.16 -7.76
N TRP A 281 -10.77 10.11 -8.35
CA TRP A 281 -9.35 9.77 -8.21
C TRP A 281 -8.46 10.28 -9.33
N LYS A 282 -9.01 10.47 -10.54
CA LYS A 282 -8.28 10.91 -11.74
C LYS A 282 -7.40 12.14 -11.51
N PRO A 283 -7.84 13.21 -10.83
CA PRO A 283 -6.99 14.39 -10.63
C PRO A 283 -5.69 14.08 -9.90
N TRP A 284 -5.75 13.28 -8.81
CA TRP A 284 -4.59 12.91 -8.02
C TRP A 284 -3.63 11.98 -8.78
N ILE A 285 -4.20 11.01 -9.49
CA ILE A 285 -3.45 10.01 -10.26
C ILE A 285 -2.75 10.66 -11.46
N TYR A 286 -3.47 11.47 -12.24
CA TYR A 286 -2.89 12.14 -13.42
C TYR A 286 -1.79 13.12 -13.05
N GLU A 287 -1.99 13.95 -12.03
CA GLU A 287 -0.94 14.86 -11.58
C GLU A 287 0.29 14.08 -11.09
N THR A 288 0.09 12.97 -10.37
CA THR A 288 1.21 12.12 -9.92
C THR A 288 1.97 11.54 -11.12
N ILE A 289 1.26 10.97 -12.11
CA ILE A 289 1.89 10.43 -13.32
C ILE A 289 2.65 11.52 -14.08
N ASN A 290 2.06 12.71 -14.23
CA ASN A 290 2.70 13.84 -14.90
C ASN A 290 3.99 14.30 -14.21
N MET A 291 4.04 14.24 -12.87
CA MET A 291 5.23 14.60 -12.10
C MET A 291 6.31 13.53 -12.10
N PHE A 292 5.94 12.26 -11.91
CA PHE A 292 6.88 11.15 -11.72
C PHE A 292 7.17 10.35 -13.00
N SER A 293 6.38 10.53 -14.05
CA SER A 293 6.31 9.73 -15.26
C SER A 293 5.72 8.32 -15.03
N ILE A 294 5.18 7.76 -16.12
CA ILE A 294 4.63 6.39 -16.15
C ILE A 294 5.62 5.34 -15.63
N ASN A 295 6.91 5.52 -15.90
CA ASN A 295 7.93 4.53 -15.54
C ASN A 295 8.20 4.41 -14.03
N ARG A 296 7.69 5.34 -13.22
CA ARG A 296 7.85 5.37 -11.77
C ARG A 296 6.54 5.29 -11.00
N CYS A 297 5.44 4.92 -11.69
CA CYS A 297 4.12 4.81 -11.09
C CYS A 297 3.56 3.39 -11.26
N MET A 298 2.75 2.91 -10.33
CA MET A 298 2.04 1.63 -10.42
C MET A 298 0.72 1.71 -9.68
N PHE A 299 -0.35 1.13 -10.24
CA PHE A 299 -1.64 1.02 -9.56
C PHE A 299 -1.58 -0.02 -8.44
N GLU A 300 -2.35 0.19 -7.37
CA GLU A 300 -2.43 -0.69 -6.21
C GLU A 300 -3.86 -0.78 -5.68
N SER A 301 -4.25 -1.91 -5.04
CA SER A 301 -5.59 -2.06 -4.48
C SER A 301 -5.75 -1.54 -3.06
N ASN A 302 -4.74 -1.67 -2.24
CA ASN A 302 -4.80 -1.42 -0.79
C ASN A 302 -5.88 -2.26 -0.07
N PHE A 303 -6.20 -3.47 -0.60
CA PHE A 303 -7.21 -4.34 0.00
C PHE A 303 -6.67 -5.08 1.23
N PRO A 304 -7.51 -5.31 2.25
CA PRO A 304 -8.93 -4.97 2.35
C PRO A 304 -9.22 -3.58 2.95
N VAL A 305 -8.24 -2.68 3.08
CA VAL A 305 -8.47 -1.34 3.63
C VAL A 305 -9.48 -0.56 2.78
N ASP A 306 -9.30 -0.54 1.46
CA ASP A 306 -10.20 0.15 0.53
C ASP A 306 -11.51 -0.62 0.26
N LYS A 307 -11.61 -1.89 0.67
CA LYS A 307 -12.86 -2.69 0.56
C LYS A 307 -14.03 -2.09 1.35
N GLY A 308 -13.75 -1.29 2.37
CA GLY A 308 -14.78 -0.52 3.06
C GLY A 308 -15.46 0.56 2.20
N SER A 309 -14.87 0.94 1.08
CA SER A 309 -15.36 1.98 0.17
C SER A 309 -15.81 1.49 -1.19
N CYS A 310 -15.25 0.38 -1.71
CA CYS A 310 -15.59 -0.15 -3.04
C CYS A 310 -15.22 -1.60 -3.19
N SER A 311 -15.77 -2.28 -4.21
CA SER A 311 -15.39 -3.63 -4.58
C SER A 311 -14.03 -3.67 -5.29
N TYR A 312 -13.34 -4.82 -5.25
CA TYR A 312 -12.09 -5.04 -5.96
C TYR A 312 -12.26 -4.85 -7.49
N GLY A 313 -13.39 -5.31 -8.02
CA GLY A 313 -13.71 -5.14 -9.44
C GLY A 313 -13.90 -3.68 -9.85
N SER A 314 -14.72 -2.92 -9.11
CA SER A 314 -14.95 -1.49 -9.41
C SER A 314 -13.67 -0.67 -9.26
N LEU A 315 -12.79 -1.01 -8.31
CA LEU A 315 -11.50 -0.34 -8.13
C LEU A 315 -10.60 -0.50 -9.37
N TRP A 316 -10.40 -1.73 -9.84
CA TRP A 316 -9.56 -1.98 -11.02
C TRP A 316 -10.20 -1.42 -12.30
N ASN A 317 -11.52 -1.47 -12.43
CA ASN A 317 -12.23 -0.80 -13.52
C ASN A 317 -11.98 0.71 -13.51
N ALA A 318 -12.04 1.35 -12.32
CA ALA A 318 -11.76 2.80 -12.20
C ALA A 318 -10.35 3.15 -12.70
N PHE A 319 -9.34 2.37 -12.36
CA PHE A 319 -7.98 2.59 -12.87
C PHE A 319 -7.87 2.39 -14.38
N LYS A 320 -8.62 1.45 -14.95
CA LYS A 320 -8.68 1.22 -16.40
C LYS A 320 -9.40 2.37 -17.12
N ILE A 321 -10.46 2.93 -16.55
CA ILE A 321 -11.11 4.15 -17.05
C ILE A 321 -10.15 5.34 -16.97
N ILE A 322 -9.45 5.52 -15.85
CA ILE A 322 -8.47 6.60 -15.69
C ILE A 322 -7.39 6.52 -16.77
N SER A 323 -6.96 5.34 -17.15
CA SER A 323 -5.89 5.14 -18.13
C SER A 323 -6.37 4.92 -19.57
N ASP A 324 -7.65 5.18 -19.89
CA ASP A 324 -8.25 4.83 -21.18
C ASP A 324 -7.53 5.49 -22.38
N ASP A 325 -7.13 6.73 -22.23
CA ASP A 325 -6.39 7.52 -23.23
C ASP A 325 -4.87 7.18 -23.35
N MET A 326 -4.37 6.26 -22.51
CA MET A 326 -2.98 5.81 -22.55
C MET A 326 -2.79 4.66 -23.55
N SER A 327 -1.58 4.56 -24.11
CA SER A 327 -1.21 3.43 -24.99
C SER A 327 -1.18 2.10 -24.21
N ASP A 328 -1.27 0.97 -24.93
CA ASP A 328 -1.18 -0.37 -24.31
C ASP A 328 0.15 -0.60 -23.57
N GLU A 329 1.24 -0.03 -24.08
CA GLU A 329 2.55 -0.10 -23.40
C GLU A 329 2.55 0.67 -22.08
N GLU A 330 1.93 1.85 -22.01
CA GLU A 330 1.79 2.65 -20.81
C GLU A 330 0.88 1.97 -19.79
N LYS A 331 -0.26 1.43 -20.23
CA LYS A 331 -1.13 0.60 -19.38
C LYS A 331 -0.35 -0.59 -18.80
N ASN A 332 0.36 -1.34 -19.65
CA ASN A 332 1.14 -2.48 -19.20
C ASN A 332 2.21 -2.11 -18.16
N LYS A 333 2.83 -0.93 -18.27
CA LYS A 333 3.76 -0.43 -17.26
C LYS A 333 3.07 -0.17 -15.93
N LEU A 334 1.95 0.56 -15.94
CA LEU A 334 1.24 0.95 -14.74
C LEU A 334 0.59 -0.22 -13.99
N PHE A 335 0.07 -1.21 -14.74
CA PHE A 335 -0.64 -2.35 -14.16
C PHE A 335 0.26 -3.56 -13.85
N TYR A 336 1.44 -3.66 -14.52
CA TYR A 336 2.24 -4.88 -14.41
C TYR A 336 3.75 -4.63 -14.32
N LYS A 337 4.38 -4.06 -15.38
CA LYS A 337 5.83 -4.08 -15.56
C LYS A 337 6.58 -3.32 -14.47
N ASN A 338 6.06 -2.19 -14.01
CA ASN A 338 6.74 -1.39 -12.99
C ASN A 338 6.76 -2.11 -11.65
N ALA A 339 5.64 -2.71 -11.24
CA ALA A 339 5.58 -3.53 -10.02
C ALA A 339 6.50 -4.76 -10.14
N ALA A 340 6.48 -5.46 -11.28
CA ALA A 340 7.38 -6.59 -11.56
C ALA A 340 8.85 -6.19 -11.39
N LYS A 341 9.25 -5.08 -12.00
CA LYS A 341 10.62 -4.55 -11.92
C LYS A 341 11.01 -4.16 -10.50
N ILE A 342 10.15 -3.39 -9.81
CA ILE A 342 10.44 -2.81 -8.49
C ILE A 342 10.57 -3.92 -7.44
N TYR A 343 9.63 -4.87 -7.43
CA TYR A 343 9.61 -5.98 -6.47
C TYR A 343 10.28 -7.26 -6.99
N LYS A 344 10.94 -7.20 -8.17
CA LYS A 344 11.70 -8.32 -8.76
C LYS A 344 10.85 -9.59 -8.84
N ILE A 345 9.62 -9.44 -9.34
CA ILE A 345 8.67 -10.52 -9.61
C ILE A 345 8.87 -10.98 -11.05
N ASN A 346 9.13 -12.29 -11.23
CA ASN A 346 9.36 -12.92 -12.54
C ASN A 346 8.05 -13.43 -13.15
#